data_3b7ba3129c38e3fd55d6693b8ad087e5
#
_entry.id   3b7ba3129c38e3fd55d6693b8ad087e5
#
_cell.length_a   1.000
_cell.length_b   1.000
_cell.length_c   1.000
_cell.angle_alpha   90.00
_cell.angle_beta   90.00
_cell.angle_gamma   90.00
#
_symmetry.space_group_name_H-M   'P 1'
#
loop_
_entity.id
_entity.type
_entity.pdbx_description
1 polymer ?
#
loop_
_entity_poly.entity_id
_entity_poly.type
_entity_poly.pdbx_seq_one_letter_code
_entity_poly.pdbx_strand_id
1 'polypeptide(L)'
;LRGRTGNVPLRIERDAKEIVVSTALAPSLQHVGRSGLAISGVVFGPRRLVEVSSTDEAGVLIVHQVEPGSTGDLRRLDYGLEVISVDGEKITSMSRLKRLAEKAANERRELRLVLRSVTDDGRSEELFYLRDLPVDTIEAYPP
;
A
#
# COMPACT_ATOMS: atom_id res chain seq x y z
N LEU A 1 6.03 -13.32 15.94
CA LEU A 1 4.67 -13.91 15.89
C LEU A 1 4.07 -14.02 14.48
N ARG A 2 4.80 -13.63 13.42
CA ARG A 2 4.29 -13.74 12.05
C ARG A 2 3.94 -15.20 11.70
N GLY A 3 2.73 -15.44 11.21
CA GLY A 3 2.27 -16.74 10.74
C GLY A 3 1.84 -17.72 11.82
N ARG A 4 1.82 -17.35 13.11
CA ARG A 4 1.29 -18.19 14.18
C ARG A 4 -0.21 -17.94 14.38
N THR A 5 -0.95 -19.04 14.51
CA THR A 5 -2.37 -19.05 14.87
C THR A 5 -2.55 -19.91 16.11
N GLY A 6 -3.63 -19.72 16.85
CA GLY A 6 -3.95 -20.48 18.05
C GLY A 6 -3.62 -19.74 19.34
N ASN A 7 -3.70 -20.43 20.48
CA ASN A 7 -3.49 -19.84 21.79
C ASN A 7 -1.98 -19.68 22.07
N VAL A 8 -1.60 -18.49 22.49
CA VAL A 8 -0.23 -18.13 22.83
C VAL A 8 -0.21 -17.60 24.26
N PRO A 9 0.68 -18.14 25.14
CA PRO A 9 0.89 -17.58 26.46
C PRO A 9 1.67 -16.26 26.33
N LEU A 10 1.11 -15.19 26.86
CA LEU A 10 1.77 -13.88 26.99
C LEU A 10 2.14 -13.68 28.46
N ARG A 11 3.41 -13.37 28.71
CA ARG A 11 3.85 -12.88 30.01
C ARG A 11 3.71 -11.37 30.01
N ILE A 12 2.91 -10.87 30.92
CA ILE A 12 2.71 -9.43 31.11
C ILE A 12 3.07 -9.06 32.54
N GLU A 13 3.68 -7.92 32.75
CA GLU A 13 3.90 -7.34 34.07
C GLU A 13 2.83 -6.30 34.35
N ARG A 14 2.11 -6.48 35.45
CA ARG A 14 1.12 -5.53 35.94
C ARG A 14 1.26 -5.41 37.46
N ASP A 15 1.35 -4.16 37.95
CA ASP A 15 1.53 -3.86 39.38
C ASP A 15 2.73 -4.58 40.01
N ALA A 16 3.85 -4.61 39.31
CA ALA A 16 5.09 -5.32 39.67
C ALA A 16 4.90 -6.85 39.87
N LYS A 17 3.86 -7.43 39.29
CA LYS A 17 3.61 -8.86 39.27
C LYS A 17 3.60 -9.39 37.85
N GLU A 18 4.31 -10.49 37.65
CA GLU A 18 4.28 -11.23 36.39
C GLU A 18 3.02 -12.07 36.31
N ILE A 19 2.24 -11.90 35.26
CA ILE A 19 1.00 -12.63 35.00
C ILE A 19 1.15 -13.31 33.64
N VAL A 20 0.79 -14.59 33.55
CA VAL A 20 0.71 -15.32 32.29
C VAL A 20 -0.74 -15.32 31.80
N VAL A 21 -1.00 -14.72 30.67
CA VAL A 21 -2.33 -14.68 30.06
C VAL A 21 -2.29 -15.49 28.77
N SER A 22 -3.19 -16.45 28.63
CA SER A 22 -3.39 -17.14 27.36
C SER A 22 -4.29 -16.30 26.47
N THR A 23 -3.79 -15.89 25.30
CA THR A 23 -4.56 -15.15 24.32
C THR A 23 -4.63 -15.92 23.00
N ALA A 24 -5.80 -15.90 22.38
CA ALA A 24 -5.96 -16.44 21.05
C ALA A 24 -5.39 -15.45 20.01
N LEU A 25 -4.43 -15.93 19.23
CA LEU A 25 -4.02 -15.17 18.03
C LEU A 25 -5.08 -15.37 16.96
N ALA A 26 -5.90 -14.37 16.76
CA ALA A 26 -6.73 -14.30 15.55
C ALA A 26 -5.84 -13.98 14.35
N PRO A 27 -6.13 -14.56 13.17
CA PRO A 27 -5.54 -14.06 11.93
C PRO A 27 -5.75 -12.55 11.89
N SER A 28 -4.68 -11.81 11.58
CA SER A 28 -4.84 -10.36 11.44
C SER A 28 -5.88 -10.08 10.36
N LEU A 29 -7.05 -9.63 10.78
CA LEU A 29 -8.09 -9.13 9.87
C LEU A 29 -7.64 -7.85 9.15
N GLN A 30 -6.42 -7.40 9.42
CA GLN A 30 -5.87 -6.21 8.77
C GLN A 30 -5.78 -6.33 7.25
N HIS A 31 -5.84 -7.53 6.72
CA HIS A 31 -5.89 -7.77 5.27
C HIS A 31 -7.29 -8.13 4.76
N VAL A 32 -8.26 -8.36 5.67
CA VAL A 32 -9.64 -8.66 5.28
C VAL A 32 -10.33 -7.34 4.96
N GLY A 33 -10.77 -7.19 3.72
CA GLY A 33 -11.45 -6.00 3.22
C GLY A 33 -10.55 -4.86 2.74
N ARG A 34 -9.22 -5.06 2.71
CA ARG A 34 -8.30 -4.09 2.13
C ARG A 34 -8.02 -4.45 0.69
N SER A 35 -8.46 -3.62 -0.23
CA SER A 35 -8.05 -3.73 -1.61
C SER A 35 -6.69 -3.06 -1.80
N GLY A 36 -5.76 -3.78 -2.36
CA GLY A 36 -4.43 -3.30 -2.75
C GLY A 36 -4.11 -3.78 -4.16
N LEU A 37 -3.22 -3.09 -4.82
CA LEU A 37 -2.68 -3.46 -6.12
C LEU A 37 -1.15 -3.39 -6.07
N ALA A 38 -0.50 -4.53 -6.25
CA ALA A 38 0.94 -4.56 -6.41
C ALA A 38 1.30 -4.46 -7.89
N ILE A 39 2.18 -3.54 -8.24
CA ILE A 39 2.74 -3.36 -9.57
C ILE A 39 4.25 -3.31 -9.40
N SER A 40 4.95 -4.28 -9.99
CA SER A 40 6.43 -4.33 -10.01
C SER A 40 7.08 -4.15 -8.63
N GLY A 41 6.48 -4.81 -7.61
CA GLY A 41 6.94 -4.78 -6.23
C GLY A 41 6.48 -3.56 -5.42
N VAL A 42 5.62 -2.70 -5.97
CA VAL A 42 5.03 -1.56 -5.27
C VAL A 42 3.56 -1.83 -4.97
N VAL A 43 3.18 -1.78 -3.70
CA VAL A 43 1.79 -1.95 -3.27
C VAL A 43 1.13 -0.59 -3.15
N PHE A 44 0.14 -0.37 -3.99
CA PHE A 44 -0.73 0.80 -3.96
C PHE A 44 -2.05 0.47 -3.25
N GLY A 45 -2.61 1.45 -2.58
CA GLY A 45 -3.91 1.31 -1.92
C GLY A 45 -4.48 2.64 -1.48
N PRO A 46 -5.73 2.65 -0.96
CA PRO A 46 -6.35 3.86 -0.44
C PRO A 46 -5.57 4.40 0.77
N ARG A 47 -5.52 5.72 0.92
CA ARG A 47 -4.82 6.38 2.03
C ARG A 47 -5.39 5.98 3.39
N ARG A 48 -6.70 5.87 3.51
CA ARG A 48 -7.37 5.43 4.75
C ARG A 48 -7.74 3.97 4.64
N LEU A 49 -7.14 3.17 5.50
CA LEU A 49 -7.46 1.75 5.66
C LEU A 49 -8.61 1.51 6.64
N VAL A 50 -9.18 2.57 7.20
CA VAL A 50 -10.27 2.52 8.17
C VAL A 50 -11.48 3.18 7.51
N GLU A 51 -12.57 2.41 7.40
CA GLU A 51 -13.88 2.83 6.91
C GLU A 51 -13.94 3.20 5.42
N VAL A 52 -13.77 2.21 4.56
CA VAL A 52 -14.36 2.31 3.24
C VAL A 52 -15.83 1.94 3.37
N SER A 53 -16.68 2.92 3.65
CA SER A 53 -18.08 2.80 3.32
C SER A 53 -18.18 2.68 1.81
N SER A 54 -18.58 1.56 1.35
CA SER A 54 -19.19 1.08 0.09
C SER A 54 -19.20 1.95 -1.19
N THR A 55 -18.42 2.98 -1.31
CA THR A 55 -18.26 3.72 -2.55
C THR A 55 -16.81 3.61 -3.03
N ASP A 56 -16.67 3.18 -4.26
CA ASP A 56 -15.42 2.94 -5.02
C ASP A 56 -14.52 4.19 -5.17
N GLU A 57 -14.86 5.27 -4.52
CA GLU A 57 -14.13 6.53 -4.51
C GLU A 57 -13.16 6.57 -3.33
N ALA A 58 -12.09 5.83 -3.46
CA ALA A 58 -11.00 5.84 -2.48
C ALA A 58 -10.20 7.16 -2.43
N GLY A 59 -10.66 8.18 -3.09
CA GLY A 59 -10.17 9.56 -3.10
C GLY A 59 -8.67 9.70 -3.42
N VAL A 60 -7.80 9.16 -2.58
CA VAL A 60 -6.34 9.27 -2.71
C VAL A 60 -5.70 7.90 -2.58
N LEU A 61 -4.92 7.52 -3.58
CA LEU A 61 -4.08 6.32 -3.52
C LEU A 61 -2.68 6.68 -3.04
N ILE A 62 -2.11 5.83 -2.21
CA ILE A 62 -0.74 5.97 -1.73
C ILE A 62 0.07 4.69 -1.95
N VAL A 63 1.38 4.83 -1.90
CA VAL A 63 2.30 3.71 -1.83
C VAL A 63 2.32 3.19 -0.39
N HIS A 64 1.85 1.96 -0.17
CA HIS A 64 1.84 1.30 1.14
C HIS A 64 3.08 0.48 1.44
N GLN A 65 3.70 -0.05 0.41
CA GLN A 65 4.89 -0.88 0.55
C GLN A 65 5.67 -0.89 -0.75
N VAL A 66 6.98 -0.97 -0.63
CA VAL A 66 7.90 -1.22 -1.74
C VAL A 66 8.75 -2.42 -1.35
N GLU A 67 8.79 -3.43 -2.19
CA GLU A 67 9.61 -4.62 -1.98
C GLU A 67 11.08 -4.28 -2.26
N PRO A 68 11.99 -4.51 -1.29
CA PRO A 68 13.41 -4.24 -1.48
C PRO A 68 13.98 -5.00 -2.67
N GLY A 69 14.72 -4.31 -3.53
CA GLY A 69 15.33 -4.87 -4.75
C GLY A 69 14.36 -5.04 -5.92
N SER A 70 13.09 -4.70 -5.76
CA SER A 70 12.12 -4.70 -6.86
C SER A 70 12.36 -3.58 -7.86
N THR A 71 11.69 -3.65 -9.01
CA THR A 71 11.70 -2.57 -9.99
C THR A 71 11.23 -1.25 -9.41
N GLY A 72 10.20 -1.28 -8.55
CA GLY A 72 9.72 -0.10 -7.84
C GLY A 72 10.76 0.53 -6.91
N ASP A 73 11.51 -0.29 -6.18
CA ASP A 73 12.62 0.15 -5.33
C ASP A 73 13.74 0.80 -6.15
N LEU A 74 14.13 0.17 -7.25
CA LEU A 74 15.14 0.71 -8.18
C LEU A 74 14.71 2.05 -8.81
N ARG A 75 13.41 2.28 -8.92
CA ARG A 75 12.82 3.55 -9.40
C ARG A 75 12.60 4.56 -8.27
N ARG A 76 13.05 4.26 -7.04
CA ARG A 76 12.94 5.13 -5.86
C ARG A 76 11.50 5.52 -5.54
N LEU A 77 10.62 4.53 -5.56
CA LEU A 77 9.30 4.66 -5.01
C LEU A 77 9.37 4.34 -3.51
N ASP A 78 8.82 5.21 -2.69
CA ASP A 78 8.88 5.10 -1.24
C ASP A 78 7.48 5.04 -0.62
N TYR A 79 7.41 4.47 0.58
CA TYR A 79 6.19 4.45 1.39
C TYR A 79 5.64 5.86 1.62
N GLY A 80 4.32 5.99 1.56
CA GLY A 80 3.60 7.22 1.88
C GLY A 80 3.47 8.21 0.71
N LEU A 81 4.11 7.95 -0.44
CA LEU A 81 3.93 8.79 -1.62
C LEU A 81 2.49 8.71 -2.13
N GLU A 82 1.85 9.85 -2.32
CA GLU A 82 0.52 9.95 -2.92
C GLU A 82 0.60 9.87 -4.45
N VAL A 83 -0.30 9.10 -5.06
CA VAL A 83 -0.44 9.03 -6.51
C VAL A 83 -1.36 10.14 -6.99
N ILE A 84 -0.81 11.12 -7.68
CA ILE A 84 -1.56 12.26 -8.23
C ILE A 84 -2.13 11.92 -9.59
N SER A 85 -1.28 11.41 -10.48
CA SER A 85 -1.69 10.99 -11.82
C SER A 85 -0.84 9.85 -12.35
N VAL A 86 -1.40 9.10 -13.27
CA VAL A 86 -0.72 8.04 -14.02
C VAL A 86 -0.99 8.26 -15.50
N ASP A 87 0.06 8.31 -16.31
CA ASP A 87 -0.02 8.61 -17.76
C ASP A 87 -0.81 9.88 -18.07
N GLY A 88 -0.72 10.90 -17.20
CA GLY A 88 -1.45 12.15 -17.34
C GLY A 88 -2.91 12.13 -16.88
N GLU A 89 -3.41 10.97 -16.46
CA GLU A 89 -4.77 10.84 -15.92
C GLU A 89 -4.77 10.90 -14.39
N LYS A 90 -5.65 11.70 -13.81
CA LYS A 90 -5.87 11.73 -12.37
C LYS A 90 -6.44 10.38 -11.92
N ILE A 91 -5.79 9.77 -10.93
CA ILE A 91 -6.17 8.45 -10.42
C ILE A 91 -6.86 8.59 -9.06
N THR A 92 -8.09 8.10 -8.98
CA THR A 92 -8.92 8.11 -7.77
C THR A 92 -9.42 6.72 -7.39
N SER A 93 -9.16 5.68 -8.22
CA SER A 93 -9.59 4.31 -7.96
C SER A 93 -8.52 3.28 -8.32
N MET A 94 -8.55 2.17 -7.59
CA MET A 94 -7.65 1.03 -7.82
C MET A 94 -7.92 0.35 -9.17
N SER A 95 -9.20 0.25 -9.56
CA SER A 95 -9.60 -0.36 -10.83
C SER A 95 -9.06 0.43 -12.03
N ARG A 96 -8.99 1.76 -11.91
CA ARG A 96 -8.41 2.61 -12.96
C ARG A 96 -6.90 2.42 -13.04
N LEU A 97 -6.22 2.40 -11.89
CA LEU A 97 -4.78 2.14 -11.83
C LEU A 97 -4.44 0.77 -12.45
N LYS A 98 -5.19 -0.27 -12.09
CA LYS A 98 -5.02 -1.62 -12.64
C LYS A 98 -5.15 -1.63 -14.16
N ARG A 99 -6.19 -1.02 -14.70
CA ARG A 99 -6.42 -0.94 -16.15
C ARG A 99 -5.29 -0.24 -16.89
N LEU A 100 -4.75 0.86 -16.33
CA LEU A 100 -3.61 1.55 -16.92
C LEU A 100 -2.34 0.72 -16.86
N ALA A 101 -2.11 -0.02 -15.75
CA ALA A 101 -1.00 -0.93 -15.62
C ALA A 101 -1.08 -2.10 -16.62
N GLU A 102 -2.24 -2.72 -16.75
CA GLU A 102 -2.47 -3.79 -17.75
C GLU A 102 -2.26 -3.28 -19.19
N LYS A 103 -2.74 -2.07 -19.48
CA LYS A 103 -2.51 -1.45 -20.79
C LYS A 103 -1.02 -1.21 -21.03
N ALA A 104 -0.30 -0.64 -20.07
CA ALA A 104 1.12 -0.39 -20.18
C ALA A 104 1.92 -1.70 -20.37
N ALA A 105 1.58 -2.75 -19.62
CA ALA A 105 2.18 -4.08 -19.77
C ALA A 105 1.97 -4.66 -21.18
N ASN A 106 0.75 -4.60 -21.70
CA ASN A 106 0.43 -5.05 -23.05
C ASN A 106 1.15 -4.27 -24.14
N GLU A 107 1.32 -2.96 -23.94
CA GLU A 107 2.03 -2.08 -24.86
C GLU A 107 3.56 -2.10 -24.66
N ARG A 108 4.05 -2.86 -23.67
CA ARG A 108 5.47 -2.94 -23.28
C ARG A 108 6.11 -1.59 -23.00
N ARG A 109 5.38 -0.72 -22.34
CA ARG A 109 5.81 0.60 -21.94
C ARG A 109 5.78 0.78 -20.42
N GLU A 110 6.48 1.77 -19.94
CA GLU A 110 6.46 2.16 -18.54
C GLU A 110 5.20 2.99 -18.22
N LEU A 111 4.76 2.92 -16.95
CA LEU A 111 3.76 3.83 -16.39
C LEU A 111 4.46 5.12 -15.96
N ARG A 112 3.97 6.25 -16.40
CA ARG A 112 4.44 7.54 -15.91
C ARG A 112 3.62 7.99 -14.71
N LEU A 113 4.24 8.00 -13.54
CA LEU A 113 3.63 8.36 -12.27
C LEU A 113 4.01 9.78 -11.87
N VAL A 114 3.03 10.59 -11.52
CA VAL A 114 3.24 11.83 -10.77
C VAL A 114 2.84 11.56 -9.32
N LEU A 115 3.80 11.71 -8.43
CA LEU A 115 3.67 11.40 -7.01
C LEU A 115 3.90 12.65 -6.18
N ARG A 116 3.32 12.69 -4.99
CA ARG A 116 3.49 13.78 -4.03
C ARG A 116 3.92 13.23 -2.68
N SER A 117 4.93 13.86 -2.09
CA SER A 117 5.26 13.66 -0.67
C SER A 117 4.64 14.79 0.14
N VAL A 118 3.96 14.42 1.22
CA VAL A 118 3.44 15.37 2.20
C VAL A 118 4.25 15.18 3.47
N THR A 119 5.08 16.16 3.81
CA THR A 119 5.78 16.18 5.10
C THR A 119 4.83 16.70 6.18
N ASP A 120 4.70 15.95 7.27
CA ASP A 120 3.75 16.21 8.37
C ASP A 120 4.32 17.14 9.45
N ASP A 121 5.37 17.92 9.14
CA ASP A 121 6.08 18.78 10.08
C ASP A 121 5.53 20.21 10.18
N GLY A 122 4.31 20.45 9.67
CA GLY A 122 3.64 21.75 9.72
C GLY A 122 4.26 22.83 8.83
N ARG A 123 5.32 22.50 8.10
CA ARG A 123 5.86 23.27 6.99
C ARG A 123 5.57 22.47 5.73
N SER A 124 4.42 22.72 5.14
CA SER A 124 3.95 21.99 3.96
C SER A 124 4.76 22.35 2.71
N GLU A 125 5.95 21.78 2.62
CA GLU A 125 6.62 21.68 1.33
C GLU A 125 6.07 20.46 0.61
N GLU A 126 5.18 20.69 -0.32
CA GLU A 126 4.71 19.64 -1.22
C GLU A 126 5.79 19.39 -2.26
N LEU A 127 6.41 18.19 -2.20
CA LEU A 127 7.37 17.78 -3.19
C LEU A 127 6.71 16.84 -4.20
N PHE A 128 6.84 17.19 -5.47
CA PHE A 128 6.34 16.36 -6.57
C PHE A 128 7.48 15.57 -7.20
N TYR A 129 7.19 14.31 -7.51
CA TYR A 129 8.12 13.39 -8.15
C TYR A 129 7.51 12.85 -9.43
N LEU A 130 8.31 12.84 -10.49
CA LEU A 130 7.99 12.12 -11.72
C LEU A 130 8.78 10.81 -11.72
N ARG A 131 8.09 9.68 -11.90
CA ARG A 131 8.71 8.35 -11.96
C ARG A 131 8.10 7.55 -13.09
N ASP A 132 8.97 6.92 -13.87
CA ASP A 132 8.56 5.95 -14.87
C ASP A 132 8.75 4.54 -14.28
N LEU A 133 7.66 3.78 -14.15
CA LEU A 133 7.63 2.43 -13.57
C LEU A 133 7.41 1.39 -14.66
N PRO A 134 8.41 0.56 -14.98
CA PRO A 134 8.21 -0.63 -15.80
C PRO A 134 7.19 -1.56 -15.17
N VAL A 135 6.30 -2.15 -15.96
CA VAL A 135 5.26 -3.05 -15.47
C VAL A 135 5.69 -4.48 -15.70
N ASP A 136 6.34 -5.09 -14.69
CA ASP A 136 6.82 -6.47 -14.75
C ASP A 136 5.77 -7.44 -14.20
N THR A 137 5.07 -7.05 -13.13
CA THR A 137 4.05 -7.84 -12.44
C THR A 137 2.87 -6.98 -12.05
N ILE A 138 1.67 -7.58 -12.03
CA ILE A 138 0.44 -6.96 -11.54
C ILE A 138 -0.30 -7.98 -10.68
N GLU A 139 -0.52 -7.70 -9.41
CA GLU A 139 -1.22 -8.56 -8.47
C GLU A 139 -2.26 -7.75 -7.68
N ALA A 140 -3.49 -8.23 -7.64
CA ALA A 140 -4.54 -7.61 -6.84
C ALA A 140 -4.68 -8.31 -5.48
N TYR A 141 -4.90 -7.55 -4.40
CA TYR A 141 -5.15 -8.03 -3.05
C TYR A 141 -6.52 -7.55 -2.55
N PRO A 142 -7.34 -8.44 -1.99
CA PRO A 142 -7.20 -9.89 -2.05
C PRO A 142 -7.29 -10.38 -3.49
N PRO A 143 -6.74 -11.57 -3.78
CA PRO A 143 -6.74 -12.14 -5.14
C PRO A 143 -8.15 -12.42 -5.62
#